data_815d2f7396d19ff2ff2fb926073e53cc
#
_entry.id   815d2f7396d19ff2ff2fb926073e53cc
#
_cell.length_a   1.000
_cell.length_b   1.000
_cell.length_c   1.000
_cell.angle_alpha   90.00
_cell.angle_beta   90.00
_cell.angle_gamma   90.00
#
_symmetry.space_group_name_H-M   'P 1'
#
loop_
_entity.id
_entity.type
_entity.pdbx_description
1 polymer ?
#
loop_
_entity_poly.entity_id
_entity_poly.type
_entity_poly.pdbx_seq_one_letter_code
_entity_poly.pdbx_strand_id
1 'polypeptide(L)'
;MHFEEHFVRLEALARKLFLAPLSVTRAELRKRISEQLRSEGFSPNTANAVTVRCYSDGAVEIECLDILYNSFALRALHPQAYLCRLSGSLLTENTSAKEAMLELNRTMGQVADEGVALWADEQGEVLAIDGSPVVAVFEDEIRFSRVGSGVEFDLAYNAVKAMGRNVIKEEICLRDLAKAKELLYIDHRGISAVSKFGESVYMDIIAEKVADNIE
;
A
#
# COMPACT_ATOMS: atom_id res chain seq x y z
N MET A 1 -9.07 0.97 13.50
CA MET A 1 -9.59 1.27 12.14
C MET A 1 -9.47 2.77 11.87
N HIS A 2 -8.64 3.16 10.93
CA HIS A 2 -8.25 4.54 10.61
C HIS A 2 -9.23 5.19 9.62
N PHE A 3 -10.54 5.12 9.92
CA PHE A 3 -11.60 5.65 9.04
C PHE A 3 -11.41 7.14 8.74
N GLU A 4 -11.00 7.92 9.73
CA GLU A 4 -10.87 9.38 9.59
C GLU A 4 -9.76 9.73 8.58
N GLU A 5 -8.63 9.07 8.68
CA GLU A 5 -7.49 9.24 7.80
C GLU A 5 -7.83 8.82 6.37
N HIS A 6 -8.50 7.68 6.21
CA HIS A 6 -8.98 7.21 4.91
C HIS A 6 -10.00 8.15 4.31
N PHE A 7 -10.94 8.68 5.10
CA PHE A 7 -11.93 9.63 4.61
C PHE A 7 -11.29 10.94 4.13
N VAL A 8 -10.38 11.52 4.90
CA VAL A 8 -9.65 12.74 4.51
C VAL A 8 -8.90 12.53 3.19
N ARG A 9 -8.28 11.37 3.04
CA ARG A 9 -7.57 11.01 1.82
C ARG A 9 -8.51 10.86 0.63
N LEU A 10 -9.63 10.18 0.81
CA LEU A 10 -10.66 10.00 -0.22
C LEU A 10 -11.22 11.36 -0.69
N GLU A 11 -11.51 12.26 0.25
CA GLU A 11 -11.98 13.61 -0.06
C GLU A 11 -10.94 14.42 -0.85
N ALA A 12 -9.67 14.34 -0.46
CA ALA A 12 -8.58 15.00 -1.18
C ALA A 12 -8.43 14.47 -2.61
N LEU A 13 -8.56 13.14 -2.80
CA LEU A 13 -8.53 12.50 -4.11
C LEU A 13 -9.69 12.92 -5.00
N ALA A 14 -10.91 12.95 -4.46
CA ALA A 14 -12.09 13.39 -5.22
C ALA A 14 -11.93 14.83 -5.71
N ARG A 15 -11.47 15.71 -4.85
CA ARG A 15 -11.17 17.12 -5.23
C ARG A 15 -10.09 17.22 -6.31
N LYS A 16 -9.05 16.40 -6.22
CA LYS A 16 -7.93 16.39 -7.18
C LYS A 16 -8.35 15.85 -8.54
N LEU A 17 -9.07 14.72 -8.56
CA LEU A 17 -9.38 13.99 -9.79
C LEU A 17 -10.67 14.48 -10.47
N PHE A 18 -11.68 14.84 -9.68
CA PHE A 18 -13.00 15.22 -10.19
C PHE A 18 -13.27 16.72 -10.07
N LEU A 19 -12.36 17.48 -9.43
CA LEU A 19 -12.52 18.92 -9.15
C LEU A 19 -13.80 19.22 -8.34
N ALA A 20 -14.30 18.26 -7.58
CA ALA A 20 -15.53 18.33 -6.80
C ALA A 20 -15.31 17.71 -5.42
N PRO A 21 -16.04 18.16 -4.39
CA PRO A 21 -16.07 17.48 -3.10
C PRO A 21 -16.76 16.11 -3.23
N LEU A 22 -16.56 15.24 -2.23
CA LEU A 22 -17.35 14.03 -2.11
C LEU A 22 -18.84 14.37 -2.00
N SER A 23 -19.68 13.55 -2.62
CA SER A 23 -21.14 13.67 -2.57
C SER A 23 -21.73 13.23 -1.22
N VAL A 24 -20.93 12.58 -0.37
CA VAL A 24 -21.35 12.05 0.94
C VAL A 24 -20.54 12.70 2.06
N THR A 25 -21.21 12.96 3.16
CA THR A 25 -20.54 13.40 4.39
C THR A 25 -19.87 12.24 5.11
N ARG A 26 -18.91 12.56 5.98
CA ARG A 26 -18.22 11.59 6.83
C ARG A 26 -19.17 10.72 7.65
N ALA A 27 -20.17 11.36 8.30
CA ALA A 27 -21.17 10.65 9.11
C ALA A 27 -22.05 9.72 8.26
N GLU A 28 -22.42 10.18 7.08
CA GLU A 28 -23.25 9.40 6.15
C GLU A 28 -22.48 8.21 5.59
N LEU A 29 -21.22 8.39 5.17
CA LEU A 29 -20.40 7.30 4.67
C LEU A 29 -20.19 6.22 5.76
N ARG A 30 -19.88 6.64 7.00
CA ARG A 30 -19.74 5.71 8.13
C ARG A 30 -21.04 4.92 8.38
N LYS A 31 -22.20 5.60 8.31
CA LYS A 31 -23.51 4.96 8.44
C LYS A 31 -23.74 3.93 7.33
N ARG A 32 -23.50 4.31 6.06
CA ARG A 32 -23.66 3.42 4.89
C ARG A 32 -22.76 2.20 4.97
N ILE A 33 -21.47 2.36 5.37
CA ILE A 33 -20.56 1.23 5.59
C ILE A 33 -21.13 0.29 6.66
N SER A 34 -21.61 0.83 7.79
CA SER A 34 -22.17 0.00 8.87
C SER A 34 -23.44 -0.75 8.45
N GLU A 35 -24.27 -0.13 7.63
CA GLU A 35 -25.48 -0.74 7.07
C GLU A 35 -25.13 -1.84 6.07
N GLN A 36 -24.15 -1.60 5.17
CA GLN A 36 -23.67 -2.58 4.21
C GLN A 36 -23.09 -3.82 4.90
N LEU A 37 -22.20 -3.63 5.86
CA LEU A 37 -21.63 -4.73 6.66
C LEU A 37 -22.73 -5.60 7.29
N ARG A 38 -23.75 -4.99 7.89
CA ARG A 38 -24.86 -5.72 8.50
C ARG A 38 -25.71 -6.47 7.47
N SER A 39 -26.00 -5.84 6.33
CA SER A 39 -26.84 -6.43 5.28
C SER A 39 -26.19 -7.66 4.63
N GLU A 40 -24.85 -7.69 4.58
CA GLU A 40 -24.06 -8.79 4.06
C GLU A 40 -23.69 -9.84 5.14
N GLY A 41 -24.13 -9.63 6.38
CA GLY A 41 -23.92 -10.57 7.47
C GLY A 41 -22.55 -10.46 8.14
N PHE A 42 -21.77 -9.43 7.85
CA PHE A 42 -20.51 -9.18 8.52
C PHE A 42 -20.72 -8.63 9.94
N SER A 43 -19.91 -9.11 10.87
CA SER A 43 -19.92 -8.57 12.22
C SER A 43 -19.18 -7.24 12.27
N PRO A 44 -19.79 -6.17 12.82
CA PRO A 44 -19.09 -4.90 12.97
C PRO A 44 -17.96 -4.94 14.02
N ASN A 45 -17.90 -6.02 14.80
CA ASN A 45 -16.89 -6.22 15.85
C ASN A 45 -15.69 -7.06 15.36
N THR A 46 -15.72 -7.55 14.13
CA THR A 46 -14.59 -8.22 13.50
C THR A 46 -13.92 -7.27 12.50
N ALA A 47 -12.65 -7.50 12.23
CA ALA A 47 -11.99 -6.78 11.17
C ALA A 47 -12.60 -7.20 9.81
N ASN A 48 -12.97 -6.22 9.00
CA ASN A 48 -13.53 -6.42 7.66
C ASN A 48 -12.78 -5.53 6.69
N ALA A 49 -12.55 -5.99 5.47
CA ALA A 49 -12.06 -5.16 4.40
C ALA A 49 -13.23 -4.41 3.76
N VAL A 50 -13.12 -3.08 3.69
CA VAL A 50 -14.12 -2.22 3.07
C VAL A 50 -13.46 -1.40 1.98
N THR A 51 -13.90 -1.59 0.75
CA THR A 51 -13.49 -0.77 -0.38
C THR A 51 -14.55 0.28 -0.66
N VAL A 52 -14.15 1.54 -0.73
CA VAL A 52 -15.02 2.65 -1.12
C VAL A 52 -14.55 3.20 -2.46
N ARG A 53 -15.41 3.13 -3.46
CA ARG A 53 -15.17 3.68 -4.80
C ARG A 53 -16.01 4.92 -5.00
N CYS A 54 -15.38 6.01 -5.44
CA CYS A 54 -16.05 7.25 -5.79
C CYS A 54 -15.93 7.50 -7.28
N TYR A 55 -17.03 7.92 -7.90
CA TYR A 55 -17.15 8.16 -9.32
C TYR A 55 -17.31 9.66 -9.62
N SER A 56 -16.97 10.07 -10.83
CA SER A 56 -17.03 11.47 -11.27
C SER A 56 -18.43 12.08 -11.28
N ASP A 57 -19.46 11.25 -11.35
CA ASP A 57 -20.87 11.65 -11.26
C ASP A 57 -21.35 11.83 -9.80
N GLY A 58 -20.48 11.60 -8.84
CA GLY A 58 -20.77 11.67 -7.41
C GLY A 58 -21.31 10.37 -6.81
N ALA A 59 -21.45 9.30 -7.60
CA ALA A 59 -21.83 8.00 -7.03
C ALA A 59 -20.75 7.47 -6.09
N VAL A 60 -21.19 6.76 -5.04
CA VAL A 60 -20.30 6.10 -4.08
C VAL A 60 -20.75 4.66 -3.93
N GLU A 61 -19.85 3.74 -4.26
CA GLU A 61 -19.99 2.31 -4.08
C GLU A 61 -19.21 1.84 -2.86
N ILE A 62 -19.78 0.92 -2.10
CA ILE A 62 -19.17 0.30 -0.93
C ILE A 62 -19.21 -1.20 -1.14
N GLU A 63 -18.04 -1.82 -1.08
CA GLU A 63 -17.85 -3.26 -1.18
C GLU A 63 -17.24 -3.75 0.13
N CYS A 64 -17.84 -4.78 0.73
CA CYS A 64 -17.33 -5.42 1.93
C CYS A 64 -16.81 -6.81 1.57
N LEU A 65 -15.62 -7.14 2.07
CA LEU A 65 -14.95 -8.40 1.80
C LEU A 65 -14.53 -9.04 3.12
N ASP A 66 -14.59 -10.36 3.17
CA ASP A 66 -13.91 -11.11 4.22
C ASP A 66 -12.41 -10.85 4.15
N ILE A 67 -11.81 -10.66 5.31
CA ILE A 67 -10.36 -10.60 5.39
C ILE A 67 -9.80 -11.87 6.00
N LEU A 68 -8.71 -12.32 5.42
CA LEU A 68 -7.94 -13.45 5.94
C LEU A 68 -7.11 -13.07 7.18
N TYR A 69 -7.03 -11.76 7.52
CA TYR A 69 -6.19 -11.23 8.57
C TYR A 69 -7.01 -10.35 9.53
N ASN A 70 -6.93 -10.64 10.82
CA ASN A 70 -7.71 -9.93 11.85
C ASN A 70 -7.14 -8.56 12.24
N SER A 71 -5.94 -8.21 11.77
CA SER A 71 -5.26 -6.94 12.07
C SER A 71 -4.21 -6.66 11.02
N PHE A 72 -3.66 -5.44 11.03
CA PHE A 72 -2.44 -5.16 10.30
C PHE A 72 -1.35 -6.11 10.77
N ALA A 73 -0.74 -6.86 9.90
CA ALA A 73 0.16 -7.93 10.26
C ALA A 73 1.31 -8.09 9.26
N LEU A 74 2.36 -8.76 9.68
CA LEU A 74 3.34 -9.32 8.77
C LEU A 74 2.66 -10.42 7.96
N ARG A 75 2.64 -10.26 6.66
CA ARG A 75 2.10 -11.28 5.76
C ARG A 75 3.16 -12.35 5.53
N ALA A 76 2.81 -13.60 5.75
CA ALA A 76 3.69 -14.76 5.57
C ALA A 76 4.08 -15.04 4.09
N LEU A 77 3.84 -14.08 3.21
CA LEU A 77 4.21 -14.13 1.80
C LEU A 77 5.61 -13.54 1.65
N HIS A 78 6.52 -14.31 1.11
CA HIS A 78 7.88 -13.87 0.78
C HIS A 78 8.09 -13.99 -0.73
N PRO A 79 7.39 -13.18 -1.54
CA PRO A 79 7.44 -13.30 -3.00
C PRO A 79 8.79 -12.88 -3.54
N GLN A 80 9.17 -13.43 -4.68
CA GLN A 80 10.24 -12.89 -5.50
C GLN A 80 9.74 -11.66 -6.25
N ALA A 81 10.52 -10.59 -6.29
CA ALA A 81 10.22 -9.41 -7.08
C ALA A 81 10.82 -9.48 -8.49
N TYR A 82 10.07 -8.97 -9.45
CA TYR A 82 10.43 -8.88 -10.87
C TYR A 82 10.40 -7.43 -11.32
N LEU A 83 11.45 -6.97 -12.00
CA LEU A 83 11.53 -5.59 -12.45
C LEU A 83 10.53 -5.29 -13.57
N CYS A 84 9.69 -4.30 -13.34
CA CYS A 84 8.83 -3.70 -14.35
C CYS A 84 9.18 -2.22 -14.50
N ARG A 85 9.42 -1.76 -15.73
CA ARG A 85 9.70 -0.36 -16.03
C ARG A 85 8.41 0.41 -16.27
N LEU A 86 8.28 1.55 -15.64
CA LEU A 86 7.07 2.36 -15.73
C LEU A 86 7.34 3.86 -15.62
N SER A 87 6.54 4.65 -16.33
CA SER A 87 6.48 6.09 -16.11
C SER A 87 5.65 6.40 -14.86
N GLY A 88 6.22 7.14 -13.88
CA GLY A 88 5.69 7.29 -12.53
C GLY A 88 4.41 8.10 -12.37
N SER A 89 3.90 8.77 -13.41
CA SER A 89 2.82 9.75 -13.24
C SER A 89 1.43 9.18 -12.88
N LEU A 90 1.18 7.91 -13.16
CA LEU A 90 -0.12 7.26 -12.90
C LEU A 90 -0.16 6.45 -11.59
N LEU A 91 0.98 6.29 -10.91
CA LEU A 91 1.09 5.39 -9.75
C LEU A 91 0.75 6.03 -8.42
N THR A 92 0.66 7.35 -8.35
CA THR A 92 0.49 8.05 -7.08
C THR A 92 -0.90 7.95 -6.49
N GLU A 93 -1.91 7.68 -7.33
CA GLU A 93 -3.30 7.68 -6.90
C GLU A 93 -3.97 6.32 -7.09
N ASN A 94 -4.79 5.91 -6.14
CA ASN A 94 -5.56 4.66 -6.23
C ASN A 94 -6.78 4.89 -7.16
N THR A 95 -6.64 4.51 -8.41
CA THR A 95 -7.66 4.62 -9.44
C THR A 95 -7.82 3.31 -10.19
N SER A 96 -8.96 3.13 -10.87
CA SER A 96 -9.16 1.98 -11.77
C SER A 96 -8.15 1.94 -12.92
N ALA A 97 -7.67 3.11 -13.37
CA ALA A 97 -6.61 3.20 -14.36
C ALA A 97 -5.28 2.64 -13.81
N LYS A 98 -4.96 2.89 -12.54
CA LYS A 98 -3.80 2.29 -11.88
C LYS A 98 -3.94 0.78 -11.80
N GLU A 99 -5.10 0.27 -11.38
CA GLU A 99 -5.36 -1.18 -11.29
C GLU A 99 -5.20 -1.88 -12.65
N ALA A 100 -5.80 -1.33 -13.70
CA ALA A 100 -5.68 -1.88 -15.05
C ALA A 100 -4.21 -1.86 -15.55
N MET A 101 -3.48 -0.81 -15.25
CA MET A 101 -2.08 -0.68 -15.62
C MET A 101 -1.18 -1.66 -14.84
N LEU A 102 -1.50 -1.94 -13.58
CA LEU A 102 -0.84 -2.97 -12.77
C LEU A 102 -0.91 -4.33 -13.46
N GLU A 103 -2.11 -4.74 -13.81
CA GLU A 103 -2.34 -6.05 -14.43
C GLU A 103 -1.65 -6.18 -15.79
N LEU A 104 -1.75 -5.14 -16.63
CA LEU A 104 -1.05 -5.10 -17.89
C LEU A 104 0.47 -5.23 -17.71
N ASN A 105 1.04 -4.53 -16.75
CA ASN A 105 2.50 -4.55 -16.52
C ASN A 105 2.96 -5.87 -15.91
N ARG A 106 2.18 -6.52 -15.05
CA ARG A 106 2.49 -7.88 -14.57
C ARG A 106 2.60 -8.84 -15.75
N THR A 107 1.64 -8.78 -16.65
CA THR A 107 1.63 -9.60 -17.88
C THR A 107 2.83 -9.30 -18.77
N MET A 108 3.10 -8.03 -19.07
CA MET A 108 4.25 -7.62 -19.90
C MET A 108 5.60 -7.91 -19.25
N GLY A 109 5.70 -7.77 -17.93
CA GLY A 109 6.91 -8.05 -17.16
C GLY A 109 7.14 -9.55 -16.91
N GLN A 110 6.26 -10.42 -17.38
CA GLN A 110 6.32 -11.87 -17.16
C GLN A 110 6.49 -12.22 -15.67
N VAL A 111 5.78 -11.49 -14.81
CA VAL A 111 5.79 -11.74 -13.38
C VAL A 111 5.15 -13.10 -13.10
N ALA A 112 5.87 -13.98 -12.40
CA ALA A 112 5.35 -15.30 -12.04
C ALA A 112 4.11 -15.16 -11.13
N ASP A 113 3.22 -16.16 -11.15
CA ASP A 113 1.94 -16.12 -10.41
C ASP A 113 2.13 -15.81 -8.91
N GLU A 114 3.18 -16.37 -8.29
CA GLU A 114 3.53 -16.12 -6.89
C GLU A 114 4.50 -14.93 -6.69
N GLY A 115 4.86 -14.25 -7.77
CA GLY A 115 5.79 -13.13 -7.76
C GLY A 115 5.09 -11.78 -7.61
N VAL A 116 5.89 -10.74 -7.37
CA VAL A 116 5.44 -9.34 -7.32
C VAL A 116 6.18 -8.47 -8.32
N ALA A 117 5.49 -7.50 -8.89
CA ALA A 117 6.07 -6.53 -9.80
C ALA A 117 6.75 -5.40 -9.02
N LEU A 118 8.06 -5.28 -9.09
CA LEU A 118 8.81 -4.13 -8.62
C LEU A 118 8.88 -3.09 -9.73
N TRP A 119 8.30 -1.94 -9.50
CA TRP A 119 8.19 -0.88 -10.49
C TRP A 119 9.23 0.19 -10.28
N ALA A 120 9.95 0.48 -11.33
CA ALA A 120 10.92 1.56 -11.34
C ALA A 120 10.74 2.42 -12.59
N ASP A 121 11.04 3.69 -12.47
CA ASP A 121 11.08 4.62 -13.59
C ASP A 121 12.32 4.43 -14.47
N GLU A 122 12.45 5.29 -15.48
CA GLU A 122 13.58 5.27 -16.41
C GLU A 122 14.91 5.62 -15.72
N GLN A 123 14.88 6.41 -14.65
CA GLN A 123 16.04 6.82 -13.86
C GLN A 123 16.45 5.74 -12.86
N GLY A 124 15.60 4.73 -12.65
CA GLY A 124 15.83 3.63 -11.72
C GLY A 124 15.33 3.92 -10.30
N GLU A 125 14.50 4.95 -10.09
CA GLU A 125 13.78 5.12 -8.83
C GLU A 125 12.71 4.04 -8.68
N VAL A 126 12.70 3.36 -7.54
CA VAL A 126 11.68 2.37 -7.20
C VAL A 126 10.41 3.10 -6.78
N LEU A 127 9.35 2.88 -7.53
CA LEU A 127 8.08 3.58 -7.35
C LEU A 127 7.11 2.81 -6.47
N ALA A 128 7.00 1.50 -6.67
CA ALA A 128 6.05 0.64 -5.96
C ALA A 128 6.43 -0.84 -6.09
N ILE A 129 5.86 -1.68 -5.24
CA ILE A 129 5.79 -3.13 -5.41
C ILE A 129 4.32 -3.52 -5.44
N ASP A 130 3.85 -4.11 -6.54
CA ASP A 130 2.43 -4.39 -6.81
C ASP A 130 1.51 -3.18 -6.49
N GLY A 131 1.98 -1.98 -6.82
CA GLY A 131 1.26 -0.74 -6.58
C GLY A 131 1.28 -0.23 -5.14
N SER A 132 1.91 -0.95 -4.24
CA SER A 132 2.05 -0.59 -2.82
C SER A 132 3.34 0.18 -2.56
N PRO A 133 3.34 1.12 -1.60
CA PRO A 133 4.53 1.87 -1.21
C PRO A 133 5.66 0.99 -0.68
N VAL A 134 6.90 1.38 -0.95
CA VAL A 134 8.10 0.60 -0.67
C VAL A 134 8.90 1.17 0.50
N VAL A 135 9.47 0.27 1.29
CA VAL A 135 10.45 0.57 2.33
C VAL A 135 11.68 -0.31 2.13
N ALA A 136 12.86 0.29 2.18
CA ALA A 136 14.13 -0.43 2.13
C ALA A 136 14.89 -0.23 3.45
N VAL A 137 15.33 -1.33 4.05
CA VAL A 137 16.10 -1.34 5.30
C VAL A 137 17.57 -1.50 4.98
N PHE A 138 18.38 -0.52 5.34
CA PHE A 138 19.83 -0.55 5.21
C PHE A 138 20.49 -0.73 6.59
N GLU A 139 21.83 -0.78 6.63
CA GLU A 139 22.59 -0.92 7.88
C GLU A 139 22.26 0.20 8.89
N ASP A 140 22.33 1.45 8.42
CA ASP A 140 22.28 2.64 9.26
C ASP A 140 20.98 3.42 9.18
N GLU A 141 20.09 3.07 8.24
CA GLU A 141 18.84 3.78 8.00
C GLU A 141 17.72 2.88 7.47
N ILE A 142 16.48 3.31 7.69
CA ILE A 142 15.29 2.76 7.08
C ILE A 142 14.73 3.83 6.16
N ARG A 143 14.71 3.53 4.86
CA ARG A 143 14.29 4.46 3.82
C ARG A 143 12.89 4.15 3.36
N PHE A 144 11.98 5.06 3.61
CA PHE A 144 10.63 5.06 3.05
C PHE A 144 10.66 5.77 1.69
N SER A 145 10.04 5.17 0.67
CA SER A 145 9.97 5.78 -0.65
C SER A 145 9.32 7.16 -0.59
N ARG A 146 9.98 8.18 -1.16
CA ARG A 146 9.47 9.56 -1.21
C ARG A 146 8.16 9.69 -2.00
N VAL A 147 7.93 8.79 -2.97
CA VAL A 147 6.71 8.75 -3.76
C VAL A 147 5.62 7.88 -3.11
N GLY A 148 5.98 7.15 -2.05
CA GLY A 148 5.04 6.33 -1.30
C GLY A 148 4.04 7.16 -0.51
N SER A 149 2.82 6.69 -0.46
CA SER A 149 1.74 7.34 0.28
C SER A 149 0.65 6.33 0.64
N GLY A 150 0.02 6.50 1.77
CA GLY A 150 -1.06 5.64 2.27
C GLY A 150 -1.22 5.82 3.78
N VAL A 151 -2.39 5.49 4.31
CA VAL A 151 -2.63 5.55 5.76
C VAL A 151 -1.69 4.57 6.45
N GLU A 152 -1.66 3.33 6.01
CA GLU A 152 -0.83 2.26 6.55
C GLU A 152 0.67 2.58 6.42
N PHE A 153 1.06 3.21 5.32
CA PHE A 153 2.44 3.64 5.09
C PHE A 153 2.90 4.71 6.07
N ASP A 154 2.02 5.68 6.37
CA ASP A 154 2.32 6.74 7.34
C ASP A 154 2.31 6.19 8.77
N LEU A 155 1.43 5.24 9.10
CA LEU A 155 1.45 4.52 10.37
C LEU A 155 2.75 3.75 10.56
N ALA A 156 3.18 2.99 9.57
CA ALA A 156 4.45 2.27 9.60
C ALA A 156 5.65 3.21 9.77
N TYR A 157 5.66 4.35 9.07
CA TYR A 157 6.69 5.37 9.23
C TYR A 157 6.77 5.86 10.68
N ASN A 158 5.63 6.17 11.29
CA ASN A 158 5.56 6.63 12.66
C ASN A 158 5.97 5.55 13.66
N ALA A 159 5.56 4.29 13.44
CA ALA A 159 5.95 3.16 14.27
C ALA A 159 7.47 2.95 14.26
N VAL A 160 8.10 2.93 13.09
CA VAL A 160 9.57 2.78 12.96
C VAL A 160 10.30 3.95 13.64
N LYS A 161 9.78 5.17 13.49
CA LYS A 161 10.34 6.36 14.15
C LYS A 161 10.23 6.27 15.67
N ALA A 162 9.11 5.79 16.20
CA ALA A 162 8.92 5.57 17.62
C ALA A 162 9.84 4.50 18.20
N MET A 163 10.28 3.54 17.38
CA MET A 163 11.31 2.55 17.75
C MET A 163 12.72 3.14 17.85
N GLY A 164 12.90 4.44 17.65
CA GLY A 164 14.19 5.12 17.72
C GLY A 164 15.16 4.80 16.56
N ARG A 165 14.63 4.29 15.44
CA ARG A 165 15.43 4.00 14.25
C ARG A 165 15.65 5.27 13.43
N ASN A 166 16.77 5.32 12.72
CA ASN A 166 17.00 6.38 11.75
C ASN A 166 16.10 6.16 10.53
N VAL A 167 15.11 7.02 10.36
CA VAL A 167 14.07 6.91 9.32
C VAL A 167 14.07 8.15 8.45
N ILE A 168 14.11 7.94 7.14
CA ILE A 168 14.06 9.01 6.15
C ILE A 168 13.02 8.71 5.09
N LYS A 169 12.47 9.78 4.46
CA LYS A 169 11.65 9.68 3.23
C LYS A 169 12.49 10.20 2.08
N GLU A 170 13.00 9.29 1.26
CA GLU A 170 13.86 9.63 0.13
C GLU A 170 13.65 8.68 -1.06
N GLU A 171 14.35 8.95 -2.14
CA GLU A 171 14.42 8.10 -3.31
C GLU A 171 15.05 6.75 -2.96
N ILE A 172 14.41 5.67 -3.38
CA ILE A 172 14.98 4.32 -3.34
C ILE A 172 15.39 3.95 -4.76
N CYS A 173 16.70 3.83 -5.03
CA CYS A 173 17.18 3.48 -6.35
C CYS A 173 17.39 1.96 -6.50
N LEU A 174 17.16 1.42 -7.69
CA LEU A 174 17.45 0.01 -8.01
C LEU A 174 18.89 -0.40 -7.65
N ARG A 175 19.86 0.48 -7.91
CA ARG A 175 21.29 0.24 -7.60
C ARG A 175 21.56 0.07 -6.11
N ASP A 176 20.72 0.64 -5.24
CA ASP A 176 20.88 0.58 -3.79
C ASP A 176 20.28 -0.69 -3.19
N LEU A 177 19.34 -1.34 -3.90
CA LEU A 177 18.67 -2.53 -3.42
C LEU A 177 19.61 -3.69 -3.12
N ALA A 178 20.75 -3.79 -3.81
CA ALA A 178 21.77 -4.81 -3.52
C ALA A 178 22.43 -4.64 -2.14
N LYS A 179 22.28 -3.46 -1.51
CA LYS A 179 22.81 -3.16 -0.17
C LYS A 179 21.73 -3.22 0.90
N ALA A 180 20.46 -3.29 0.51
CA ALA A 180 19.36 -3.38 1.45
C ALA A 180 19.35 -4.75 2.13
N LYS A 181 19.06 -4.77 3.43
CA LYS A 181 18.87 -5.99 4.22
C LYS A 181 17.47 -6.52 4.11
N GLU A 182 16.49 -5.60 4.00
CA GLU A 182 15.09 -5.92 3.80
C GLU A 182 14.51 -5.01 2.72
N LEU A 183 13.59 -5.57 1.94
CA LEU A 183 12.79 -4.85 0.97
C LEU A 183 11.32 -5.15 1.24
N LEU A 184 10.57 -4.13 1.64
CA LEU A 184 9.21 -4.26 2.15
C LEU A 184 8.24 -3.44 1.30
N TYR A 185 6.99 -3.88 1.28
CA TYR A 185 5.89 -3.08 0.75
C TYR A 185 4.69 -3.15 1.67
N ILE A 186 3.92 -2.06 1.72
CA ILE A 186 2.90 -1.84 2.75
C ILE A 186 1.59 -1.46 2.08
N ASP A 187 0.52 -2.19 2.42
CA ASP A 187 -0.84 -1.88 1.99
C ASP A 187 -1.84 -2.11 3.14
N HIS A 188 -3.14 -1.97 2.83
CA HIS A 188 -4.24 -2.16 3.80
C HIS A 188 -4.29 -3.58 4.42
N ARG A 189 -3.59 -4.56 3.84
CA ARG A 189 -3.53 -5.94 4.34
C ARG A 189 -2.35 -6.17 5.29
N GLY A 190 -1.41 -5.25 5.35
CA GLY A 190 -0.25 -5.35 6.22
C GLY A 190 1.07 -5.07 5.51
N ILE A 191 2.15 -5.53 6.14
CA ILE A 191 3.51 -5.49 5.63
C ILE A 191 3.85 -6.82 4.96
N SER A 192 4.50 -6.74 3.80
CA SER A 192 5.07 -7.91 3.12
C SER A 192 6.57 -7.69 2.90
N ALA A 193 7.35 -8.72 3.16
CA ALA A 193 8.77 -8.75 2.84
C ALA A 193 8.97 -9.46 1.49
N VAL A 194 9.78 -8.87 0.62
CA VAL A 194 10.26 -9.51 -0.59
C VAL A 194 11.36 -10.50 -0.21
N SER A 195 11.34 -11.72 -0.72
CA SER A 195 12.40 -12.70 -0.47
C SER A 195 13.63 -12.47 -1.32
N LYS A 196 13.42 -12.08 -2.58
CA LYS A 196 14.50 -11.97 -3.58
C LYS A 196 14.18 -10.94 -4.66
N PHE A 197 15.21 -10.20 -5.08
CA PHE A 197 15.19 -9.38 -6.30
C PHE A 197 16.53 -9.47 -7.01
N GLY A 198 16.55 -9.95 -8.25
CA GLY A 198 17.79 -10.28 -8.94
C GLY A 198 18.59 -11.34 -8.19
N GLU A 199 19.83 -11.01 -7.84
CA GLU A 199 20.70 -11.87 -7.00
C GLU A 199 20.61 -11.56 -5.50
N SER A 200 19.91 -10.47 -5.12
CA SER A 200 19.78 -10.04 -3.72
C SER A 200 18.69 -10.82 -2.99
N VAL A 201 19.01 -11.32 -1.79
CA VAL A 201 18.07 -12.00 -0.88
C VAL A 201 17.87 -11.12 0.34
N TYR A 202 16.63 -11.00 0.81
CA TYR A 202 16.23 -10.10 1.88
C TYR A 202 15.70 -10.85 3.09
N MET A 203 15.80 -10.21 4.25
CA MET A 203 15.22 -10.64 5.53
C MET A 203 13.89 -9.92 5.79
N ASP A 204 13.26 -10.21 6.94
CA ASP A 204 11.97 -9.66 7.37
C ASP A 204 11.91 -9.25 8.85
N ILE A 205 13.07 -9.05 9.47
CA ILE A 205 13.21 -8.80 10.92
C ILE A 205 12.57 -7.47 11.33
N ILE A 206 12.74 -6.42 10.52
CA ILE A 206 12.14 -5.11 10.79
C ILE A 206 10.66 -5.15 10.44
N ALA A 207 10.29 -5.87 9.38
CA ALA A 207 8.88 -6.05 8.99
C ALA A 207 8.05 -6.61 10.15
N GLU A 208 8.52 -7.66 10.81
CA GLU A 208 7.88 -8.27 11.98
C GLU A 208 7.69 -7.24 13.11
N LYS A 209 8.77 -6.55 13.48
CA LYS A 209 8.72 -5.53 14.54
C LYS A 209 7.78 -4.38 14.23
N VAL A 210 7.69 -3.95 12.97
CA VAL A 210 6.78 -2.87 12.56
C VAL A 210 5.34 -3.37 12.61
N ALA A 211 5.07 -4.59 12.15
CA ALA A 211 3.74 -5.18 12.23
C ALA A 211 3.21 -5.28 13.66
N ASP A 212 4.09 -5.61 14.63
CA ASP A 212 3.76 -5.70 16.06
C ASP A 212 3.50 -4.33 16.73
N ASN A 213 3.96 -3.23 16.13
CA ASN A 213 3.89 -1.88 16.70
C ASN A 213 2.93 -0.94 15.95
N ILE A 214 2.22 -1.42 14.95
CA ILE A 214 1.13 -0.67 14.32
C ILE A 214 -0.19 -1.07 14.98
N GLU A 215 -0.73 -0.14 15.76
CA GLU A 215 -2.08 -0.23 16.35
C GLU A 215 -3.12 0.59 15.55
#